data_c08093c4a110bfd0d92c12c8670ee896
#
_entry.id   c08093c4a110bfd0d92c12c8670ee896
#
_cell.length_a   1.000
_cell.length_b   1.000
_cell.length_c   1.000
_cell.angle_alpha   90.00
_cell.angle_beta   90.00
_cell.angle_gamma   90.00
#
_symmetry.space_group_name_H-M   'P 1'
#
loop_
_entity.id
_entity.type
_entity.pdbx_description
1 polymer ?
#
loop_
_entity_poly.entity_id
_entity_poly.type
_entity_poly.pdbx_seq_one_letter_code
_entity_poly.pdbx_strand_id
1 'polypeptide(L)'
;MTDRMDRMDQGVGPTSSCKARGSVLTRVPTLIAAAIEDETAMAELLLEWRALANAVQPPSIFLDPAVWQSWRRTLASNAKPLLFVVREAERMVGVLPAMIKWAWRGPTLGVRYDYDPADRRFLTDPPWRMVPLRQLSPISSLPATMLGPMLLAQPEHRREVIFTVTAAIAATKGWDVAVIPLEQPDVALWQDGFAAAKLRSVQQNIDRKSFYLSNAVSFNTVVARQNQKFRANVRRVSRAAERAGIAITISHDRPAMLSWLTQISQESWKAGVRFGEHVMVPFAGPQRDFIKDLLFGTDGLQSVATIAWLGGKPIAIVLGAVRHRTLTTLLTFWTGAAKEASPGLLTMAAMIDWAALNGIEVVDFNANSPWIRYLADHCAVQQNLIAFAPTLRGAALAALRNASVGAKAMLHWRVADIDPSDWKEQP
;
A
#
# COMPACT_ATOMS: atom_id res chain seq x y z
N MET A 1 41.78 -56.72 -5.22
CA MET A 1 41.17 -57.76 -6.06
C MET A 1 40.44 -56.97 -7.14
N THR A 2 41.16 -56.64 -8.25
CA THR A 2 41.31 -57.34 -9.52
C THR A 2 39.94 -57.75 -10.08
N ASP A 3 39.49 -57.37 -11.24
CA ASP A 3 40.15 -57.34 -12.56
C ASP A 3 39.21 -56.64 -13.56
N ARG A 4 39.78 -55.77 -14.40
CA ARG A 4 39.98 -55.85 -15.85
C ARG A 4 38.75 -55.93 -16.76
N MET A 5 38.67 -54.88 -17.58
CA MET A 5 38.81 -54.82 -19.07
C MET A 5 37.93 -55.79 -19.88
N ASP A 6 37.15 -55.22 -20.81
CA ASP A 6 37.52 -55.29 -22.22
C ASP A 6 36.78 -54.31 -23.13
N ARG A 7 37.53 -53.84 -24.11
CA ARG A 7 37.11 -53.05 -25.27
C ARG A 7 36.37 -53.92 -26.30
N MET A 8 35.46 -53.34 -27.03
CA MET A 8 35.45 -53.53 -28.48
C MET A 8 34.76 -52.38 -29.21
N ASP A 9 35.45 -51.96 -30.20
CA ASP A 9 35.29 -50.97 -31.23
C ASP A 9 34.36 -51.49 -32.35
N GLN A 10 33.79 -50.61 -33.09
CA GLN A 10 33.42 -50.62 -34.53
C GLN A 10 31.99 -50.18 -34.84
N GLY A 11 31.90 -49.21 -35.75
CA GLY A 11 30.75 -49.03 -36.57
C GLY A 11 30.52 -47.60 -37.08
N VAL A 12 31.32 -47.16 -38.05
CA VAL A 12 31.07 -45.96 -38.85
C VAL A 12 29.89 -46.22 -39.82
N GLY A 13 28.93 -45.32 -39.88
CA GLY A 13 27.86 -45.33 -40.86
C GLY A 13 27.12 -43.96 -40.93
N PRO A 14 26.67 -43.50 -42.08
CA PRO A 14 26.76 -42.13 -42.48
C PRO A 14 25.43 -41.31 -42.35
N THR A 15 25.65 -40.01 -42.23
CA THR A 15 24.81 -38.91 -42.74
C THR A 15 23.28 -39.09 -42.74
N SER A 16 22.61 -38.48 -41.80
CA SER A 16 21.19 -38.12 -41.96
C SER A 16 21.03 -36.62 -41.81
N SER A 17 20.49 -36.04 -42.85
CA SER A 17 20.18 -34.63 -43.08
C SER A 17 19.54 -33.95 -41.91
N CYS A 18 20.16 -32.90 -41.44
CA CYS A 18 19.58 -31.92 -40.50
C CYS A 18 18.45 -31.14 -41.24
N LYS A 19 17.21 -31.61 -41.12
CA LYS A 19 16.04 -30.80 -41.48
C LYS A 19 16.00 -29.63 -40.52
N ALA A 20 16.24 -28.42 -41.03
CA ALA A 20 16.01 -27.18 -40.35
C ALA A 20 14.61 -27.19 -39.75
N ARG A 21 14.52 -27.31 -38.42
CA ARG A 21 13.30 -27.01 -37.68
C ARG A 21 13.05 -25.53 -37.88
N GLY A 22 11.97 -25.21 -38.57
CA GLY A 22 11.47 -23.85 -38.68
C GLY A 22 11.39 -23.22 -37.28
N SER A 23 12.10 -22.13 -37.10
CA SER A 23 11.94 -21.27 -35.97
C SER A 23 10.49 -20.78 -35.97
N VAL A 24 9.68 -21.30 -35.04
CA VAL A 24 8.40 -20.68 -34.70
C VAL A 24 8.77 -19.33 -34.13
N LEU A 25 8.72 -18.29 -34.98
CA LEU A 25 8.70 -16.90 -34.51
C LEU A 25 7.43 -16.76 -33.64
N THR A 26 7.55 -16.98 -32.35
CA THR A 26 6.56 -16.55 -31.38
C THR A 26 6.49 -15.05 -31.53
N ARG A 27 5.44 -14.54 -32.19
CA ARG A 27 5.10 -13.11 -32.14
C ARG A 27 4.95 -12.77 -30.69
N VAL A 28 5.85 -11.95 -30.16
CA VAL A 28 5.66 -11.32 -28.85
C VAL A 28 4.39 -10.48 -28.98
N PRO A 29 3.34 -10.75 -28.22
CA PRO A 29 2.12 -9.96 -28.32
C PRO A 29 2.45 -8.52 -28.02
N THR A 30 2.06 -7.61 -28.89
CA THR A 30 2.30 -6.18 -28.70
C THR A 30 1.25 -5.66 -27.71
N LEU A 31 1.65 -5.39 -26.49
CA LEU A 31 0.79 -4.75 -25.51
C LEU A 31 0.55 -3.29 -25.89
N ILE A 32 -0.67 -2.84 -25.75
CA ILE A 32 -1.08 -1.46 -26.02
C ILE A 32 -1.61 -0.85 -24.73
N ALA A 33 -1.14 0.34 -24.38
CA ALA A 33 -1.70 1.11 -23.28
C ALA A 33 -2.57 2.25 -23.78
N ALA A 34 -3.71 2.43 -23.13
CA ALA A 34 -4.56 3.62 -23.25
C ALA A 34 -4.60 4.36 -21.92
N ALA A 35 -4.51 5.68 -21.97
CA ALA A 35 -4.76 6.56 -20.83
C ALA A 35 -6.21 7.08 -20.96
N ILE A 36 -7.10 6.60 -20.11
CA ILE A 36 -8.52 6.94 -20.12
C ILE A 36 -8.76 8.06 -19.11
N GLU A 37 -9.35 9.16 -19.56
CA GLU A 37 -9.66 10.33 -18.75
C GLU A 37 -11.17 10.54 -18.61
N ASP A 38 -11.95 9.97 -19.54
CA ASP A 38 -13.40 10.08 -19.57
C ASP A 38 -14.03 9.10 -18.57
N GLU A 39 -14.94 9.63 -17.75
CA GLU A 39 -15.57 8.86 -16.67
C GLU A 39 -16.52 7.79 -17.15
N THR A 40 -17.20 8.04 -18.25
CA THR A 40 -18.14 7.07 -18.86
C THR A 40 -17.34 5.89 -19.40
N ALA A 41 -16.27 6.17 -20.14
CA ALA A 41 -15.37 5.13 -20.63
C ALA A 41 -14.71 4.36 -19.49
N MET A 42 -14.35 4.99 -18.36
CA MET A 42 -13.87 4.30 -17.19
C MET A 42 -14.92 3.36 -16.59
N ALA A 43 -16.18 3.81 -16.54
CA ALA A 43 -17.28 3.00 -16.01
C ALA A 43 -17.53 1.73 -16.83
N GLU A 44 -17.38 1.81 -18.15
CA GLU A 44 -17.50 0.65 -19.06
C GLU A 44 -16.42 -0.40 -18.81
N LEU A 45 -15.25 0.00 -18.34
CA LEU A 45 -14.12 -0.88 -18.08
C LEU A 45 -14.18 -1.62 -16.73
N LEU A 46 -15.09 -1.24 -15.84
CA LEU A 46 -15.11 -1.78 -14.47
C LEU A 46 -15.37 -3.28 -14.41
N LEU A 47 -16.18 -3.81 -15.31
CA LEU A 47 -16.47 -5.26 -15.36
C LEU A 47 -15.21 -6.03 -15.78
N GLU A 48 -14.52 -5.56 -16.81
CA GLU A 48 -13.28 -6.18 -17.28
C GLU A 48 -12.16 -6.06 -16.25
N TRP A 49 -12.03 -4.88 -15.60
CA TRP A 49 -11.09 -4.70 -14.49
C TRP A 49 -11.40 -5.64 -13.32
N ARG A 50 -12.69 -5.82 -12.97
CA ARG A 50 -13.10 -6.78 -11.93
C ARG A 50 -12.74 -8.20 -12.31
N ALA A 51 -12.92 -8.58 -13.57
CA ALA A 51 -12.52 -9.90 -14.06
C ALA A 51 -11.01 -10.11 -13.94
N LEU A 52 -10.19 -9.10 -14.30
CA LEU A 52 -8.74 -9.14 -14.11
C LEU A 52 -8.37 -9.24 -12.62
N ALA A 53 -9.00 -8.46 -11.74
CA ALA A 53 -8.74 -8.51 -10.31
C ALA A 53 -9.09 -9.87 -9.70
N ASN A 54 -10.18 -10.49 -10.16
CA ASN A 54 -10.55 -11.83 -9.71
C ASN A 54 -9.58 -12.91 -10.22
N ALA A 55 -9.02 -12.74 -11.41
CA ALA A 55 -8.05 -13.70 -11.98
C ALA A 55 -6.68 -13.58 -11.29
N VAL A 56 -6.22 -12.36 -11.03
CA VAL A 56 -4.90 -12.10 -10.39
C VAL A 56 -4.97 -12.29 -8.88
N GLN A 57 -6.13 -12.07 -8.26
CA GLN A 57 -6.32 -12.09 -6.80
C GLN A 57 -5.26 -11.27 -6.05
N PRO A 58 -5.18 -9.95 -6.33
CA PRO A 58 -4.14 -9.12 -5.74
C PRO A 58 -4.26 -9.09 -4.21
N PRO A 59 -3.13 -9.02 -3.49
CA PRO A 59 -3.15 -8.94 -2.03
C PRO A 59 -3.69 -7.60 -1.51
N SER A 60 -3.88 -6.61 -2.37
CA SER A 60 -4.35 -5.27 -1.99
C SER A 60 -5.78 -5.04 -2.45
N ILE A 61 -6.66 -4.71 -1.51
CA ILE A 61 -8.05 -4.33 -1.81
C ILE A 61 -8.14 -3.03 -2.63
N PHE A 62 -7.10 -2.20 -2.59
CA PHE A 62 -7.06 -0.91 -3.28
C PHE A 62 -6.96 -1.04 -4.81
N LEU A 63 -6.71 -2.25 -5.30
CA LEU A 63 -6.75 -2.58 -6.72
C LEU A 63 -8.13 -3.06 -7.19
N ASP A 64 -9.10 -3.12 -6.28
CA ASP A 64 -10.50 -3.41 -6.63
C ASP A 64 -11.17 -2.19 -7.25
N PRO A 65 -11.86 -2.34 -8.41
CA PRO A 65 -12.53 -1.22 -9.07
C PRO A 65 -13.58 -0.52 -8.22
N ALA A 66 -14.27 -1.25 -7.32
CA ALA A 66 -15.27 -0.63 -6.45
C ALA A 66 -14.62 0.24 -5.35
N VAL A 67 -13.45 -0.17 -4.83
CA VAL A 67 -12.67 0.66 -3.91
C VAL A 67 -12.19 1.92 -4.61
N TRP A 68 -11.74 1.81 -5.86
CA TRP A 68 -11.34 2.95 -6.67
C TRP A 68 -12.50 3.93 -6.91
N GLN A 69 -13.68 3.44 -7.26
CA GLN A 69 -14.86 4.29 -7.43
C GLN A 69 -15.21 5.06 -6.16
N SER A 70 -15.21 4.37 -5.02
CA SER A 70 -15.47 4.97 -3.72
C SER A 70 -14.45 6.05 -3.37
N TRP A 71 -13.17 5.73 -3.54
CA TRP A 71 -12.06 6.65 -3.32
C TRP A 71 -12.19 7.90 -4.19
N ARG A 72 -12.50 7.73 -5.47
CA ARG A 72 -12.65 8.83 -6.40
C ARG A 72 -13.77 9.79 -6.00
N ARG A 73 -14.94 9.24 -5.64
CA ARG A 73 -16.09 10.07 -5.23
C ARG A 73 -15.84 10.86 -3.97
N THR A 74 -15.05 10.34 -3.05
CA THR A 74 -14.93 10.87 -1.70
C THR A 74 -13.59 11.58 -1.45
N LEU A 75 -12.47 10.91 -1.70
CA LEU A 75 -11.14 11.41 -1.35
C LEU A 75 -10.45 12.17 -2.50
N ALA A 76 -10.90 11.99 -3.73
CA ALA A 76 -10.27 12.56 -4.92
C ALA A 76 -11.24 13.33 -5.81
N SER A 77 -12.33 13.84 -5.25
CA SER A 77 -13.35 14.59 -5.99
C SER A 77 -12.78 15.81 -6.76
N ASN A 78 -11.69 16.40 -6.26
CA ASN A 78 -11.03 17.57 -6.88
C ASN A 78 -9.84 17.18 -7.77
N ALA A 79 -9.59 15.89 -7.99
CA ALA A 79 -8.50 15.42 -8.84
C ALA A 79 -9.04 15.00 -10.20
N LYS A 80 -8.24 15.20 -11.26
CA LYS A 80 -8.53 14.64 -12.57
C LYS A 80 -8.25 13.15 -12.54
N PRO A 81 -9.27 12.27 -12.70
CA PRO A 81 -9.06 10.84 -12.72
C PRO A 81 -8.29 10.43 -13.98
N LEU A 82 -7.55 9.35 -13.88
CA LEU A 82 -6.77 8.77 -14.98
C LEU A 82 -6.65 7.28 -14.77
N LEU A 83 -6.99 6.51 -15.80
CA LEU A 83 -6.87 5.07 -15.79
C LEU A 83 -5.97 4.62 -16.92
N PHE A 84 -4.81 4.05 -16.59
CA PHE A 84 -3.96 3.42 -17.59
C PHE A 84 -4.39 1.96 -17.73
N VAL A 85 -4.86 1.60 -18.91
CA VAL A 85 -5.32 0.25 -19.23
C VAL A 85 -4.35 -0.36 -20.23
N VAL A 86 -3.86 -1.55 -19.93
CA VAL A 86 -2.97 -2.29 -20.84
C VAL A 86 -3.71 -3.51 -21.35
N ARG A 87 -3.70 -3.67 -22.67
CA ARG A 87 -4.37 -4.76 -23.38
C ARG A 87 -3.39 -5.59 -24.19
N GLU A 88 -3.68 -6.88 -24.22
CA GLU A 88 -3.17 -7.82 -25.20
C GLU A 88 -4.32 -8.14 -26.17
N ALA A 89 -4.26 -7.62 -27.40
CA ALA A 89 -5.41 -7.55 -28.28
C ALA A 89 -6.62 -6.89 -27.56
N GLU A 90 -7.73 -7.60 -27.39
CA GLU A 90 -8.93 -7.07 -26.72
C GLU A 90 -8.96 -7.34 -25.22
N ARG A 91 -8.06 -8.14 -24.68
CA ARG A 91 -8.06 -8.56 -23.27
C ARG A 91 -7.27 -7.59 -22.41
N MET A 92 -7.85 -7.11 -21.31
CA MET A 92 -7.14 -6.34 -20.29
C MET A 92 -6.17 -7.25 -19.53
N VAL A 93 -4.88 -6.90 -19.54
CA VAL A 93 -3.80 -7.62 -18.85
C VAL A 93 -3.16 -6.79 -17.76
N GLY A 94 -3.44 -5.48 -17.75
CA GLY A 94 -2.93 -4.59 -16.71
C GLY A 94 -3.79 -3.33 -16.55
N VAL A 95 -3.82 -2.80 -15.32
CA VAL A 95 -4.46 -1.52 -15.01
C VAL A 95 -3.72 -0.80 -13.89
N LEU A 96 -3.48 0.51 -14.11
CA LEU A 96 -2.96 1.43 -13.09
C LEU A 96 -3.97 2.56 -12.90
N PRO A 97 -4.77 2.52 -11.83
CA PRO A 97 -5.63 3.63 -11.47
C PRO A 97 -4.80 4.78 -10.90
N ALA A 98 -4.95 5.95 -11.47
CA ALA A 98 -4.17 7.13 -11.14
C ALA A 98 -5.03 8.41 -11.12
N MET A 99 -4.41 9.51 -10.77
CA MET A 99 -4.98 10.86 -10.83
C MET A 99 -3.92 11.89 -11.13
N ILE A 100 -4.35 13.04 -11.64
CA ILE A 100 -3.56 14.25 -11.67
C ILE A 100 -4.21 15.27 -10.74
N LYS A 101 -3.45 15.78 -9.78
CA LYS A 101 -3.91 16.81 -8.83
C LYS A 101 -2.86 17.88 -8.63
N TRP A 102 -3.30 19.05 -8.21
CA TRP A 102 -2.40 20.04 -7.66
C TRP A 102 -1.84 19.57 -6.33
N ALA A 103 -0.55 19.70 -6.16
CA ALA A 103 0.16 19.36 -4.93
C ALA A 103 1.19 20.45 -4.63
N TRP A 104 1.36 20.76 -3.36
CA TRP A 104 2.42 21.61 -2.88
C TRP A 104 3.54 20.73 -2.35
N ARG A 105 4.76 20.90 -2.86
CA ARG A 105 5.91 20.10 -2.49
C ARG A 105 7.09 20.98 -2.17
N GLY A 106 7.86 20.60 -1.13
CA GLY A 106 9.15 21.21 -0.86
C GLY A 106 10.16 20.95 -1.98
N PRO A 107 11.32 21.62 -1.96
CA PRO A 107 12.31 21.55 -3.04
C PRO A 107 12.84 20.14 -3.34
N THR A 108 12.79 19.23 -2.38
CA THR A 108 13.16 17.82 -2.58
C THR A 108 12.08 17.02 -3.29
N LEU A 109 10.89 17.62 -3.51
CA LEU A 109 9.68 17.02 -4.08
C LEU A 109 9.20 15.76 -3.35
N GLY A 110 9.82 15.43 -2.24
CA GLY A 110 9.48 14.28 -1.42
C GLY A 110 8.21 14.50 -0.60
N VAL A 111 7.56 13.39 -0.25
CA VAL A 111 6.55 13.39 0.78
C VAL A 111 7.28 13.21 2.12
N ARG A 112 7.15 14.17 3.02
CA ARG A 112 7.63 14.04 4.39
C ARG A 112 6.56 13.39 5.24
N TYR A 113 6.98 12.43 6.04
CA TYR A 113 6.13 11.71 6.99
C TYR A 113 6.63 11.85 8.43
N ASP A 114 7.54 12.82 8.67
CA ASP A 114 8.08 13.09 9.99
C ASP A 114 6.95 13.58 10.92
N TYR A 115 6.76 12.90 12.03
CA TYR A 115 5.79 13.28 13.06
C TYR A 115 6.50 14.08 14.14
N ASP A 116 5.96 15.26 14.45
CA ASP A 116 6.40 16.04 15.60
C ASP A 116 5.51 15.74 16.80
N PRO A 117 6.01 15.03 17.81
CA PRO A 117 5.24 14.70 18.99
C PRO A 117 4.88 15.91 19.86
N ALA A 118 5.67 17.00 19.81
CA ALA A 118 5.40 18.22 20.59
C ALA A 118 4.19 18.96 20.03
N ASP A 119 4.13 19.12 18.73
CA ASP A 119 3.03 19.82 18.03
C ASP A 119 1.91 18.86 17.58
N ARG A 120 2.05 17.56 17.82
CA ARG A 120 1.11 16.51 17.37
C ARG A 120 0.78 16.61 15.87
N ARG A 121 1.73 16.99 15.06
CA ARG A 121 1.58 17.15 13.59
C ARG A 121 2.70 16.48 12.84
N PHE A 122 2.40 16.09 11.62
CA PHE A 122 3.44 15.67 10.69
C PHE A 122 4.14 16.93 10.14
N LEU A 123 5.45 16.92 10.17
CA LEU A 123 6.25 18.03 9.66
C LEU A 123 6.05 18.15 8.16
N THR A 124 5.67 19.34 7.72
CA THR A 124 5.63 19.71 6.31
C THR A 124 6.71 20.78 6.07
N ASP A 125 7.17 20.87 4.82
CA ASP A 125 8.02 22.00 4.47
C ASP A 125 7.22 23.31 4.71
N PRO A 126 7.87 24.37 5.17
CA PRO A 126 7.21 25.65 5.35
C PRO A 126 6.55 26.12 4.04
N PRO A 127 5.36 26.76 4.08
CA PRO A 127 4.61 27.16 2.89
C PRO A 127 5.44 27.95 1.87
N TRP A 128 6.33 28.83 2.35
CA TRP A 128 7.21 29.66 1.50
C TRP A 128 8.32 28.88 0.77
N ARG A 129 8.54 27.59 1.14
CA ARG A 129 9.45 26.67 0.44
C ARG A 129 8.70 25.71 -0.47
N MET A 130 7.40 25.79 -0.53
CA MET A 130 6.59 24.87 -1.33
C MET A 130 6.43 25.35 -2.77
N VAL A 131 6.58 24.44 -3.70
CA VAL A 131 6.36 24.67 -5.13
C VAL A 131 5.04 24.03 -5.54
N PRO A 132 4.11 24.78 -6.13
CA PRO A 132 2.89 24.21 -6.68
C PRO A 132 3.24 23.39 -7.93
N LEU A 133 2.74 22.18 -8.02
CA LEU A 133 2.95 21.30 -9.17
C LEU A 133 1.75 20.40 -9.42
N ARG A 134 1.61 19.97 -10.67
CA ARG A 134 0.62 18.96 -11.04
C ARG A 134 1.24 17.58 -10.87
N GLN A 135 0.79 16.89 -9.84
CA GLN A 135 1.28 15.57 -9.51
C GLN A 135 0.40 14.49 -10.12
N LEU A 136 1.00 13.62 -10.94
CA LEU A 136 0.44 12.34 -11.31
C LEU A 136 0.80 11.34 -10.20
N SER A 137 -0.17 10.64 -9.67
CA SER A 137 0.07 9.56 -8.70
C SER A 137 -1.00 8.49 -8.82
N PRO A 138 -0.65 7.24 -8.55
CA PRO A 138 -1.64 6.20 -8.34
C PRO A 138 -2.62 6.57 -7.23
N ILE A 139 -3.70 5.82 -7.14
CA ILE A 139 -4.64 5.94 -6.02
C ILE A 139 -3.86 5.94 -4.73
N SER A 140 -4.19 6.92 -3.89
CA SER A 140 -3.72 6.95 -2.52
C SER A 140 -4.92 6.81 -1.60
N SER A 141 -5.01 5.78 -0.79
CA SER A 141 -6.05 5.64 0.22
C SER A 141 -5.96 6.77 1.23
N LEU A 142 -6.22 6.63 2.38
CA LEU A 142 -6.11 7.66 3.40
C LEU A 142 -4.71 8.32 3.38
N PRO A 143 -4.57 9.63 3.59
CA PRO A 143 -3.32 10.37 3.41
C PRO A 143 -2.07 9.79 4.09
N ALA A 144 -2.25 8.84 4.99
CA ALA A 144 -1.16 8.30 5.81
C ALA A 144 -0.90 6.80 5.65
N THR A 145 -1.77 6.02 4.99
CA THR A 145 -1.80 4.57 5.23
C THR A 145 -1.76 3.70 4.00
N MET A 146 -1.52 4.24 2.80
CA MET A 146 -1.44 3.36 1.65
C MET A 146 -0.11 2.75 1.47
N LEU A 147 -0.16 1.49 1.58
CA LEU A 147 0.98 0.61 1.48
C LEU A 147 0.51 -0.59 0.63
N GLY A 148 1.01 -0.71 -0.56
CA GLY A 148 0.68 -1.84 -1.39
C GLY A 148 0.92 -1.61 -2.88
N PRO A 149 0.95 -2.67 -3.67
CA PRO A 149 1.11 -2.56 -5.11
C PRO A 149 -0.03 -1.71 -5.69
N MET A 150 0.34 -0.77 -6.57
CA MET A 150 -0.60 0.15 -7.21
C MET A 150 -0.97 -0.28 -8.61
N LEU A 151 -0.23 -1.22 -9.17
CA LEU A 151 -0.44 -1.79 -10.50
C LEU A 151 -1.04 -3.18 -10.37
N LEU A 152 -2.21 -3.37 -10.94
CA LEU A 152 -2.77 -4.70 -11.20
C LEU A 152 -2.26 -5.16 -12.56
N ALA A 153 -1.58 -6.29 -12.60
CA ALA A 153 -1.10 -6.90 -13.83
C ALA A 153 -1.09 -8.41 -13.67
N GLN A 154 -1.38 -9.12 -14.76
CA GLN A 154 -1.14 -10.57 -14.81
C GLN A 154 0.35 -10.84 -14.57
N PRO A 155 0.71 -11.80 -13.71
CA PRO A 155 2.11 -12.04 -13.33
C PRO A 155 3.06 -12.24 -14.52
N GLU A 156 2.61 -12.99 -15.52
CA GLU A 156 3.35 -13.28 -16.74
C GLU A 156 3.61 -12.07 -17.62
N HIS A 157 2.76 -11.04 -17.55
CA HIS A 157 2.87 -9.81 -18.33
C HIS A 157 3.41 -8.62 -17.53
N ARG A 158 3.75 -8.81 -16.25
CA ARG A 158 4.06 -7.71 -15.33
C ARG A 158 5.14 -6.78 -15.85
N ARG A 159 6.22 -7.32 -16.41
CA ARG A 159 7.33 -6.53 -16.97
C ARG A 159 6.86 -5.67 -18.13
N GLU A 160 6.22 -6.29 -19.10
CA GLU A 160 5.73 -5.64 -20.32
C GLU A 160 4.67 -4.59 -19.99
N VAL A 161 3.78 -4.88 -19.06
CA VAL A 161 2.76 -3.95 -18.57
C VAL A 161 3.41 -2.70 -17.94
N ILE A 162 4.45 -2.85 -17.12
CA ILE A 162 5.17 -1.72 -16.51
C ILE A 162 5.80 -0.85 -17.61
N PHE A 163 6.49 -1.45 -18.60
CA PHE A 163 7.10 -0.71 -19.70
C PHE A 163 6.04 0.02 -20.55
N THR A 164 4.93 -0.62 -20.80
CA THR A 164 3.83 -0.05 -21.60
C THR A 164 3.13 1.09 -20.84
N VAL A 165 2.92 0.94 -19.52
CA VAL A 165 2.35 1.99 -18.66
C VAL A 165 3.30 3.18 -18.55
N THR A 166 4.61 2.96 -18.37
CA THR A 166 5.57 4.07 -18.27
C THR A 166 5.67 4.86 -19.58
N ALA A 167 5.55 4.21 -20.73
CA ALA A 167 5.43 4.87 -22.03
C ALA A 167 4.13 5.69 -22.13
N ALA A 168 3.01 5.15 -21.67
CA ALA A 168 1.73 5.87 -21.61
C ALA A 168 1.78 7.08 -20.67
N ILE A 169 2.42 6.96 -19.51
CA ILE A 169 2.67 8.08 -18.59
C ILE A 169 3.48 9.18 -19.31
N ALA A 170 4.53 8.82 -20.04
CA ALA A 170 5.35 9.76 -20.80
C ALA A 170 4.55 10.51 -21.88
N ALA A 171 3.61 9.83 -22.54
CA ALA A 171 2.75 10.40 -23.56
C ALA A 171 1.62 11.27 -22.99
N THR A 172 1.24 11.07 -21.73
CA THR A 172 0.18 11.80 -21.05
C THR A 172 0.60 13.26 -20.80
N LYS A 173 -0.30 14.19 -21.06
CA LYS A 173 -0.07 15.63 -20.83
C LYS A 173 -0.67 16.07 -19.49
N GLY A 174 -0.26 17.23 -19.04
CA GLY A 174 -0.93 17.92 -17.93
C GLY A 174 -0.39 17.58 -16.54
N TRP A 175 0.74 16.92 -16.44
CA TRP A 175 1.46 16.68 -15.18
C TRP A 175 2.88 17.26 -15.22
N ASP A 176 3.46 17.48 -14.06
CA ASP A 176 4.82 18.01 -13.91
C ASP A 176 5.75 16.95 -13.28
N VAL A 177 5.20 16.18 -12.33
CA VAL A 177 5.91 15.13 -11.58
C VAL A 177 4.98 13.93 -11.40
N ALA A 178 5.48 12.73 -11.66
CA ALA A 178 4.81 11.49 -11.28
C ALA A 178 5.47 10.92 -10.02
N VAL A 179 4.66 10.59 -9.00
CA VAL A 179 5.12 9.98 -7.77
C VAL A 179 4.49 8.61 -7.65
N ILE A 180 5.30 7.57 -7.83
CA ILE A 180 4.85 6.18 -7.83
C ILE A 180 5.40 5.51 -6.58
N PRO A 181 4.57 5.19 -5.58
CA PRO A 181 4.97 4.38 -4.44
C PRO A 181 5.11 2.92 -4.89
N LEU A 182 6.25 2.31 -4.57
CA LEU A 182 6.60 0.96 -5.02
C LEU A 182 7.17 0.16 -3.86
N GLU A 183 6.95 -1.13 -3.88
CA GLU A 183 7.73 -2.06 -3.08
C GLU A 183 9.11 -2.26 -3.69
N GLN A 184 10.12 -2.49 -2.84
CA GLN A 184 11.52 -2.54 -3.27
C GLN A 184 11.80 -3.45 -4.48
N PRO A 185 11.19 -4.64 -4.63
CA PRO A 185 11.43 -5.49 -5.79
C PRO A 185 11.04 -4.86 -7.13
N ASP A 186 10.04 -3.99 -7.14
CA ASP A 186 9.53 -3.37 -8.37
C ASP A 186 10.29 -2.12 -8.79
N VAL A 187 11.06 -1.51 -7.90
CA VAL A 187 11.70 -0.20 -8.15
C VAL A 187 12.58 -0.22 -9.37
N ALA A 188 13.46 -1.22 -9.49
CA ALA A 188 14.38 -1.33 -10.63
C ALA A 188 13.61 -1.47 -11.95
N LEU A 189 12.55 -2.30 -11.95
CA LEU A 189 11.75 -2.54 -13.14
C LEU A 189 11.03 -1.27 -13.62
N TRP A 190 10.51 -0.48 -12.69
CA TRP A 190 9.90 0.81 -13.02
C TRP A 190 10.93 1.85 -13.46
N GLN A 191 12.14 1.86 -12.88
CA GLN A 191 13.23 2.72 -13.32
C GLN A 191 13.63 2.41 -14.77
N ASP A 192 13.79 1.13 -15.10
CA ASP A 192 14.05 0.68 -16.47
C ASP A 192 12.94 1.12 -17.43
N GLY A 193 11.68 0.97 -17.02
CA GLY A 193 10.53 1.40 -17.83
C GLY A 193 10.53 2.90 -18.08
N PHE A 194 10.78 3.73 -17.05
CA PHE A 194 10.90 5.19 -17.22
C PHE A 194 12.09 5.57 -18.08
N ALA A 195 13.24 4.90 -17.93
CA ALA A 195 14.40 5.13 -18.77
C ALA A 195 14.13 4.79 -20.25
N ALA A 196 13.45 3.67 -20.52
CA ALA A 196 13.01 3.29 -21.87
C ALA A 196 12.03 4.33 -22.46
N ALA A 197 11.15 4.90 -21.63
CA ALA A 197 10.25 5.99 -21.99
C ALA A 197 10.94 7.38 -22.07
N LYS A 198 12.26 7.45 -21.90
CA LYS A 198 13.08 8.69 -21.90
C LYS A 198 12.67 9.69 -20.81
N LEU A 199 12.09 9.24 -19.73
CA LEU A 199 11.77 10.04 -18.56
C LEU A 199 12.92 10.00 -17.56
N ARG A 200 13.28 11.16 -17.03
CA ARG A 200 14.18 11.22 -15.87
C ARG A 200 13.42 10.78 -14.64
N SER A 201 13.97 9.84 -13.90
CA SER A 201 13.40 9.41 -12.63
C SER A 201 14.47 9.36 -11.55
N VAL A 202 14.01 9.51 -10.31
CA VAL A 202 14.86 9.45 -9.11
C VAL A 202 14.13 8.68 -8.03
N GLN A 203 14.87 7.86 -7.34
CA GLN A 203 14.37 7.12 -6.19
C GLN A 203 14.40 8.03 -4.96
N GLN A 204 13.35 7.94 -4.18
CA GLN A 204 13.28 8.53 -2.85
C GLN A 204 13.05 7.42 -1.83
N ASN A 205 14.03 7.23 -0.96
CA ASN A 205 13.82 6.38 0.19
C ASN A 205 12.80 7.05 1.11
N ILE A 206 11.75 6.34 1.39
CA ILE A 206 10.78 6.69 2.41
C ILE A 206 10.94 5.61 3.48
N ASP A 207 11.11 6.02 4.73
CA ASP A 207 11.14 5.07 5.84
C ASP A 207 9.73 4.54 6.10
N ARG A 208 9.24 3.76 5.14
CA ARG A 208 7.92 3.17 5.17
C ARG A 208 8.00 1.68 4.94
N LYS A 209 7.31 0.95 5.79
CA LYS A 209 7.23 -0.50 5.75
C LYS A 209 5.78 -0.93 5.79
N SER A 210 5.43 -1.85 4.91
CA SER A 210 4.18 -2.59 4.99
C SER A 210 4.43 -3.86 5.75
N PHE A 211 3.57 -4.19 6.69
CA PHE A 211 3.69 -5.38 7.49
C PHE A 211 2.55 -6.34 7.18
N TYR A 212 2.89 -7.61 7.01
CA TYR A 212 1.98 -8.68 6.66
C TYR A 212 2.16 -9.86 7.60
N LEU A 213 1.08 -10.59 7.87
CA LEU A 213 1.10 -11.91 8.46
C LEU A 213 0.61 -12.91 7.40
N SER A 214 1.52 -13.74 6.91
CA SER A 214 1.23 -14.77 5.93
C SER A 214 0.68 -16.02 6.61
N ASN A 215 -0.28 -16.71 5.95
CA ASN A 215 -0.92 -17.89 6.50
C ASN A 215 -1.46 -17.61 7.92
N ALA A 216 -2.52 -16.78 7.99
CA ALA A 216 -3.04 -16.29 9.28
C ALA A 216 -3.15 -17.43 10.31
N VAL A 217 -2.33 -17.31 11.34
CA VAL A 217 -2.28 -18.23 12.46
C VAL A 217 -2.85 -17.54 13.71
N SER A 218 -3.19 -18.33 14.72
CA SER A 218 -3.73 -17.73 15.96
C SER A 218 -2.76 -16.72 16.58
N PHE A 219 -3.29 -15.72 17.26
CA PHE A 219 -2.47 -14.72 17.95
C PHE A 219 -1.50 -15.36 18.96
N ASN A 220 -1.92 -16.43 19.65
CA ASN A 220 -1.02 -17.16 20.54
C ASN A 220 0.18 -17.75 19.79
N THR A 221 -0.01 -18.25 18.57
CA THR A 221 1.09 -18.74 17.71
C THR A 221 2.02 -17.60 17.32
N VAL A 222 1.47 -16.43 16.97
CA VAL A 222 2.26 -15.23 16.69
C VAL A 222 3.10 -14.84 17.90
N VAL A 223 2.48 -14.77 19.09
CA VAL A 223 3.15 -14.44 20.36
C VAL A 223 4.26 -15.43 20.71
N ALA A 224 4.04 -16.73 20.49
CA ALA A 224 5.04 -17.76 20.78
C ALA A 224 6.35 -17.57 20.02
N ARG A 225 6.28 -17.01 18.81
CA ARG A 225 7.45 -16.71 17.95
C ARG A 225 8.23 -15.47 18.41
N GLN A 226 7.66 -14.64 19.30
CA GLN A 226 8.24 -13.37 19.69
C GLN A 226 9.22 -13.51 20.87
N ASN A 227 10.01 -12.45 21.09
CA ASN A 227 10.94 -12.39 22.21
C ASN A 227 10.24 -12.41 23.58
N GLN A 228 11.02 -12.68 24.63
CA GLN A 228 10.50 -12.78 25.98
C GLN A 228 9.80 -11.52 26.47
N LYS A 229 10.33 -10.33 26.10
CA LYS A 229 9.78 -9.02 26.49
C LYS A 229 8.36 -8.84 25.95
N PHE A 230 8.15 -9.13 24.65
CA PHE A 230 6.83 -9.04 24.03
C PHE A 230 5.85 -10.05 24.66
N ARG A 231 6.28 -11.32 24.85
CA ARG A 231 5.45 -12.33 25.52
C ARG A 231 5.04 -11.93 26.92
N ALA A 232 5.96 -11.34 27.69
CA ALA A 232 5.67 -10.81 29.04
C ALA A 232 4.68 -9.65 29.00
N ASN A 233 4.84 -8.73 28.03
CA ASN A 233 3.91 -7.62 27.83
C ASN A 233 2.50 -8.12 27.49
N VAL A 234 2.35 -9.07 26.57
CA VAL A 234 1.03 -9.65 26.24
C VAL A 234 0.37 -10.24 27.48
N ARG A 235 1.09 -11.04 28.29
CA ARG A 235 0.55 -11.58 29.54
C ARG A 235 0.12 -10.48 30.54
N ARG A 236 0.90 -9.40 30.65
CA ARG A 236 0.55 -8.24 31.49
C ARG A 236 -0.72 -7.57 31.02
N VAL A 237 -0.82 -7.33 29.69
CA VAL A 237 -1.98 -6.71 29.04
C VAL A 237 -3.24 -7.57 29.24
N SER A 238 -3.17 -8.90 29.04
CA SER A 238 -4.31 -9.80 29.23
C SER A 238 -4.82 -9.76 30.67
N ARG A 239 -3.92 -9.84 31.67
CA ARG A 239 -4.33 -9.73 33.09
C ARG A 239 -4.92 -8.37 33.43
N ALA A 240 -4.41 -7.28 32.81
CA ALA A 240 -4.98 -5.94 33.06
C ALA A 240 -6.38 -5.84 32.43
N ALA A 241 -6.60 -6.44 31.27
CA ALA A 241 -7.90 -6.50 30.60
C ALA A 241 -8.93 -7.29 31.42
N GLU A 242 -8.54 -8.46 31.92
CA GLU A 242 -9.39 -9.29 32.80
C GLU A 242 -9.81 -8.53 34.08
N ARG A 243 -8.84 -7.90 34.75
CA ARG A 243 -9.12 -7.09 35.97
C ARG A 243 -10.02 -5.89 35.70
N ALA A 244 -9.88 -5.26 34.52
CA ALA A 244 -10.72 -4.14 34.12
C ALA A 244 -12.11 -4.56 33.62
N GLY A 245 -12.34 -5.86 33.37
CA GLY A 245 -13.62 -6.35 32.82
C GLY A 245 -13.78 -5.96 31.32
N ILE A 246 -12.69 -5.89 30.57
CA ILE A 246 -12.75 -5.60 29.13
C ILE A 246 -13.29 -6.82 28.39
N ALA A 247 -14.40 -6.63 27.66
CA ALA A 247 -14.95 -7.62 26.74
C ALA A 247 -14.52 -7.29 25.30
N ILE A 248 -14.24 -8.34 24.50
CA ILE A 248 -13.95 -8.20 23.07
C ILE A 248 -15.09 -8.85 22.28
N THR A 249 -15.58 -8.16 21.27
CA THR A 249 -16.58 -8.68 20.33
C THR A 249 -16.12 -8.53 18.90
N ILE A 250 -16.65 -9.41 18.02
CA ILE A 250 -16.49 -9.32 16.58
C ILE A 250 -17.83 -8.96 16.00
N SER A 251 -17.86 -8.05 15.04
CA SER A 251 -19.10 -7.61 14.41
C SER A 251 -18.96 -7.53 12.88
N HIS A 252 -20.06 -7.79 12.20
CA HIS A 252 -20.28 -7.57 10.77
C HIS A 252 -21.39 -6.54 10.53
N ASP A 253 -21.93 -5.93 11.59
CA ASP A 253 -22.96 -4.89 11.53
C ASP A 253 -22.36 -3.56 11.06
N ARG A 254 -22.49 -3.30 9.78
CA ARG A 254 -21.91 -2.13 9.11
C ARG A 254 -22.39 -0.77 9.68
N PRO A 255 -23.71 -0.56 9.93
CA PRO A 255 -24.20 0.63 10.61
C PRO A 255 -23.57 0.85 11.99
N ALA A 256 -23.51 -0.18 12.80
CA ALA A 256 -22.92 -0.13 14.12
C ALA A 256 -21.41 0.16 14.06
N MET A 257 -20.66 -0.46 13.15
CA MET A 257 -19.24 -0.19 12.93
C MET A 257 -18.97 1.30 12.69
N LEU A 258 -19.77 1.93 11.79
CA LEU A 258 -19.61 3.35 11.47
C LEU A 258 -19.89 4.25 12.69
N SER A 259 -20.89 3.89 13.50
CA SER A 259 -21.23 4.58 14.74
C SER A 259 -20.09 4.47 15.74
N TRP A 260 -19.57 3.27 16.02
CA TRP A 260 -18.47 3.03 16.96
C TRP A 260 -17.17 3.71 16.51
N LEU A 261 -16.84 3.65 15.22
CA LEU A 261 -15.70 4.37 14.66
C LEU A 261 -15.79 5.86 14.93
N THR A 262 -16.97 6.45 14.72
CA THR A 262 -17.20 7.88 14.97
C THR A 262 -17.02 8.19 16.46
N GLN A 263 -17.65 7.42 17.35
CA GLN A 263 -17.57 7.62 18.79
C GLN A 263 -16.14 7.49 19.32
N ILE A 264 -15.46 6.37 19.02
CA ILE A 264 -14.12 6.09 19.53
C ILE A 264 -13.11 7.10 18.97
N SER A 265 -13.25 7.51 17.71
CA SER A 265 -12.32 8.45 17.10
C SER A 265 -12.32 9.81 17.79
N GLN A 266 -13.46 10.29 18.24
CA GLN A 266 -13.57 11.58 18.93
C GLN A 266 -12.82 11.60 20.28
N GLU A 267 -12.74 10.46 20.94
CA GLU A 267 -12.05 10.28 22.24
C GLU A 267 -10.63 9.70 22.07
N SER A 268 -10.20 9.44 20.85
CA SER A 268 -8.89 8.86 20.57
C SER A 268 -7.78 9.88 20.81
N TRP A 269 -6.60 9.40 21.22
CA TRP A 269 -5.38 10.20 21.28
C TRP A 269 -5.01 10.81 19.94
N LYS A 270 -5.46 10.21 18.84
CA LYS A 270 -5.30 10.73 17.48
C LYS A 270 -6.20 11.95 17.20
N ALA A 271 -7.16 12.25 18.10
CA ALA A 271 -7.99 13.44 17.97
C ALA A 271 -7.10 14.70 17.99
N GLY A 272 -7.16 15.49 16.92
CA GLY A 272 -6.33 16.67 16.74
C GLY A 272 -4.95 16.43 16.13
N VAL A 273 -4.53 15.18 15.85
CA VAL A 273 -3.33 14.92 15.06
C VAL A 273 -3.58 15.37 13.63
N ARG A 274 -2.67 16.21 13.10
CA ARG A 274 -2.75 16.72 11.73
C ARG A 274 -1.72 16.03 10.85
N PHE A 275 -2.13 15.64 9.66
CA PHE A 275 -1.27 15.18 8.60
C PHE A 275 -1.24 16.23 7.49
N GLY A 276 -0.24 17.09 7.49
CA GLY A 276 -0.22 18.27 6.63
C GLY A 276 -1.42 19.19 6.93
N GLU A 277 -2.23 19.44 5.91
CA GLU A 277 -3.48 20.22 6.03
C GLU A 277 -4.67 19.36 6.51
N HIS A 278 -4.51 18.04 6.55
CA HIS A 278 -5.57 17.11 6.90
C HIS A 278 -5.53 16.75 8.38
N VAL A 279 -6.62 17.01 9.07
CA VAL A 279 -6.84 16.50 10.43
C VAL A 279 -7.19 15.03 10.30
N MET A 280 -6.36 14.14 10.88
CA MET A 280 -6.65 12.70 10.81
C MET A 280 -7.88 12.31 11.62
N VAL A 281 -8.30 13.15 12.57
CA VAL A 281 -9.39 12.85 13.48
C VAL A 281 -9.97 14.18 14.02
N PRO A 282 -11.27 14.31 14.23
CA PRO A 282 -12.26 13.24 14.31
C PRO A 282 -12.50 12.57 12.96
N PHE A 283 -12.92 11.31 13.00
CA PHE A 283 -13.33 10.54 11.82
C PHE A 283 -14.56 11.21 11.18
N ALA A 284 -14.33 12.06 10.18
CA ALA A 284 -15.32 12.95 9.59
C ALA A 284 -14.97 13.29 8.13
N GLY A 285 -15.92 13.93 7.43
CA GLY A 285 -15.71 14.41 6.07
C GLY A 285 -15.38 13.30 5.07
N PRO A 286 -14.54 13.58 4.05
CA PRO A 286 -14.25 12.65 2.96
C PRO A 286 -13.74 11.29 3.41
N GLN A 287 -12.99 11.22 4.52
CA GLN A 287 -12.52 9.96 5.07
C GLN A 287 -13.65 9.08 5.59
N ARG A 288 -14.59 9.68 6.32
CA ARG A 288 -15.78 8.97 6.80
C ARG A 288 -16.64 8.52 5.64
N ASP A 289 -16.83 9.38 4.64
CA ASP A 289 -17.62 9.06 3.45
C ASP A 289 -16.98 7.93 2.64
N PHE A 290 -15.67 7.91 2.53
CA PHE A 290 -14.95 6.81 1.89
C PHE A 290 -15.18 5.48 2.63
N ILE A 291 -15.02 5.46 3.95
CA ILE A 291 -15.25 4.24 4.73
C ILE A 291 -16.72 3.81 4.67
N LYS A 292 -17.65 4.78 4.73
CA LYS A 292 -19.08 4.51 4.54
C LYS A 292 -19.35 3.84 3.19
N ASP A 293 -18.80 4.41 2.12
CA ASP A 293 -18.92 3.84 0.78
C ASP A 293 -18.31 2.42 0.69
N LEU A 294 -17.15 2.19 1.31
CA LEU A 294 -16.55 0.86 1.36
C LEU A 294 -17.44 -0.15 2.10
N LEU A 295 -18.05 0.27 3.20
CA LEU A 295 -18.91 -0.59 4.00
C LEU A 295 -20.22 -0.93 3.29
N PHE A 296 -20.83 0.00 2.58
CA PHE A 296 -22.18 -0.13 2.05
C PHE A 296 -22.28 -0.25 0.52
N GLY A 297 -21.30 0.30 -0.19
CA GLY A 297 -21.34 0.44 -1.65
C GLY A 297 -20.47 -0.55 -2.43
N THR A 298 -19.73 -1.44 -1.76
CA THR A 298 -18.75 -2.30 -2.41
C THR A 298 -19.21 -3.77 -2.39
N ASP A 299 -19.69 -4.25 -3.50
CA ASP A 299 -20.07 -5.66 -3.67
C ASP A 299 -18.84 -6.58 -3.56
N GLY A 300 -18.97 -7.66 -2.80
CA GLY A 300 -17.94 -8.68 -2.62
C GLY A 300 -16.82 -8.30 -1.66
N LEU A 301 -16.89 -7.14 -1.00
CA LEU A 301 -16.02 -6.78 0.12
C LEU A 301 -16.71 -7.15 1.44
N GLN A 302 -16.13 -8.11 2.15
CA GLN A 302 -16.60 -8.47 3.49
C GLN A 302 -15.95 -7.53 4.51
N SER A 303 -16.77 -6.84 5.31
CA SER A 303 -16.28 -5.98 6.40
C SER A 303 -16.36 -6.71 7.73
N VAL A 304 -15.36 -6.51 8.58
CA VAL A 304 -15.29 -7.07 9.93
C VAL A 304 -14.71 -6.03 10.88
N ALA A 305 -15.25 -5.94 12.07
CA ALA A 305 -14.67 -5.13 13.14
C ALA A 305 -14.48 -5.95 14.41
N THR A 306 -13.40 -5.71 15.10
CA THR A 306 -13.18 -6.17 16.47
C THR A 306 -13.24 -4.98 17.41
N ILE A 307 -14.02 -5.09 18.46
CA ILE A 307 -14.35 -3.99 19.36
C ILE A 307 -14.03 -4.39 20.80
N ALA A 308 -13.32 -3.53 21.54
CA ALA A 308 -13.13 -3.65 22.97
C ALA A 308 -14.16 -2.79 23.71
N TRP A 309 -14.76 -3.36 24.73
CA TRP A 309 -15.82 -2.75 25.55
C TRP A 309 -15.37 -2.65 27.00
N LEU A 310 -15.68 -1.53 27.63
CA LEU A 310 -15.50 -1.31 29.06
C LEU A 310 -16.77 -0.72 29.64
N GLY A 311 -17.44 -1.45 30.54
CA GLY A 311 -18.70 -1.00 31.15
C GLY A 311 -19.81 -0.69 30.13
N GLY A 312 -19.90 -1.47 29.01
CA GLY A 312 -20.86 -1.26 27.94
C GLY A 312 -20.49 -0.14 26.94
N LYS A 313 -19.37 0.57 27.14
CA LYS A 313 -18.86 1.61 26.25
C LYS A 313 -17.78 1.04 25.34
N PRO A 314 -17.80 1.29 24.01
CA PRO A 314 -16.72 0.89 23.12
C PRO A 314 -15.50 1.78 23.33
N ILE A 315 -14.32 1.18 23.57
CA ILE A 315 -13.08 1.89 23.88
C ILE A 315 -11.98 1.68 22.85
N ALA A 316 -12.08 0.66 22.02
CA ALA A 316 -11.18 0.45 20.89
C ALA A 316 -11.89 -0.31 19.77
N ILE A 317 -11.44 -0.07 18.53
CA ILE A 317 -11.93 -0.75 17.35
C ILE A 317 -10.80 -0.94 16.34
N VAL A 318 -10.77 -2.11 15.70
CA VAL A 318 -10.06 -2.36 14.46
C VAL A 318 -11.10 -2.68 13.39
N LEU A 319 -11.12 -1.92 12.32
CA LEU A 319 -11.92 -2.19 11.14
C LEU A 319 -11.06 -2.86 10.09
N GLY A 320 -11.49 -3.98 9.56
CA GLY A 320 -10.88 -4.70 8.45
C GLY A 320 -11.85 -4.91 7.29
N ALA A 321 -11.28 -5.12 6.12
CA ALA A 321 -11.99 -5.52 4.93
C ALA A 321 -11.32 -6.76 4.32
N VAL A 322 -12.11 -7.74 3.89
CA VAL A 322 -11.64 -8.99 3.32
C VAL A 322 -11.97 -9.07 1.84
N ARG A 323 -10.97 -9.39 1.04
CA ARG A 323 -11.09 -9.72 -0.37
C ARG A 323 -10.04 -10.78 -0.73
N HIS A 324 -10.41 -11.76 -1.56
CA HIS A 324 -9.49 -12.80 -2.04
C HIS A 324 -8.66 -13.45 -0.92
N ARG A 325 -9.30 -13.77 0.22
CA ARG A 325 -8.65 -14.34 1.42
C ARG A 325 -7.56 -13.47 2.04
N THR A 326 -7.52 -12.19 1.68
CA THR A 326 -6.68 -11.18 2.32
C THR A 326 -7.54 -10.27 3.19
N LEU A 327 -7.18 -10.14 4.46
CA LEU A 327 -7.73 -9.16 5.40
C LEU A 327 -6.83 -7.93 5.41
N THR A 328 -7.34 -6.80 4.96
CA THR A 328 -6.64 -5.51 5.09
C THR A 328 -7.21 -4.73 6.26
N THR A 329 -6.39 -4.33 7.22
CA THR A 329 -6.84 -3.44 8.29
C THR A 329 -6.94 -2.01 7.77
N LEU A 330 -8.13 -1.43 7.87
CA LEU A 330 -8.41 -0.10 7.34
C LEU A 330 -8.15 1.00 8.36
N LEU A 331 -8.69 0.81 9.55
CA LEU A 331 -8.62 1.79 10.63
C LEU A 331 -8.45 1.12 11.99
N THR A 332 -7.69 1.77 12.86
CA THR A 332 -7.52 1.37 14.25
C THR A 332 -7.62 2.61 15.12
N PHE A 333 -8.60 2.63 16.01
CA PHE A 333 -8.77 3.68 17.01
C PHE A 333 -8.90 3.09 18.40
N TRP A 334 -8.42 3.82 19.40
CA TRP A 334 -8.64 3.52 20.81
C TRP A 334 -8.65 4.81 21.64
N THR A 335 -9.41 4.80 22.71
CA THR A 335 -9.49 5.89 23.68
C THR A 335 -8.37 5.79 24.71
N GLY A 336 -8.22 6.79 25.58
CA GLY A 336 -7.33 6.71 26.73
C GLY A 336 -7.82 5.78 27.87
N ALA A 337 -9.05 5.25 27.77
CA ALA A 337 -9.61 4.36 28.77
C ALA A 337 -8.85 3.02 28.83
N ALA A 338 -8.59 2.55 30.04
CA ALA A 338 -7.90 1.27 30.31
C ALA A 338 -6.55 1.11 29.55
N LYS A 339 -5.78 2.18 29.47
CA LYS A 339 -4.50 2.26 28.77
C LYS A 339 -3.54 1.11 29.13
N GLU A 340 -3.50 0.70 30.40
CA GLU A 340 -2.65 -0.41 30.87
C GLU A 340 -2.99 -1.76 30.24
N ALA A 341 -4.23 -1.93 29.82
CA ALA A 341 -4.72 -3.10 29.11
C ALA A 341 -4.48 -3.04 27.58
N SER A 342 -3.90 -1.94 27.06
CA SER A 342 -3.62 -1.77 25.62
C SER A 342 -4.77 -2.24 24.72
N PRO A 343 -5.96 -1.61 24.79
CA PRO A 343 -7.15 -2.12 24.10
C PRO A 343 -6.99 -2.23 22.59
N GLY A 344 -6.12 -1.42 21.97
CA GLY A 344 -5.75 -1.54 20.56
C GLY A 344 -5.01 -2.85 20.24
N LEU A 345 -4.15 -3.34 21.15
CA LEU A 345 -3.50 -4.65 20.97
C LEU A 345 -4.50 -5.79 21.11
N LEU A 346 -5.42 -5.70 22.07
CA LEU A 346 -6.45 -6.73 22.27
C LEU A 346 -7.40 -6.86 21.09
N THR A 347 -7.85 -5.74 20.53
CA THR A 347 -8.69 -5.76 19.32
C THR A 347 -7.94 -6.31 18.11
N MET A 348 -6.66 -5.97 17.95
CA MET A 348 -5.85 -6.53 16.86
C MET A 348 -5.59 -8.03 17.05
N ALA A 349 -5.36 -8.47 18.28
CA ALA A 349 -5.22 -9.90 18.60
C ALA A 349 -6.48 -10.69 18.21
N ALA A 350 -7.65 -10.19 18.58
CA ALA A 350 -8.93 -10.79 18.20
C ALA A 350 -9.16 -10.79 16.68
N MET A 351 -8.70 -9.75 15.98
CA MET A 351 -8.79 -9.69 14.52
C MET A 351 -7.91 -10.77 13.86
N ILE A 352 -6.69 -11.01 14.39
CA ILE A 352 -5.80 -12.07 13.92
C ILE A 352 -6.42 -13.45 14.19
N ASP A 353 -6.97 -13.67 15.38
CA ASP A 353 -7.65 -14.94 15.70
C ASP A 353 -8.86 -15.19 14.80
N TRP A 354 -9.66 -14.14 14.57
CA TRP A 354 -10.77 -14.22 13.64
C TRP A 354 -10.30 -14.56 12.22
N ALA A 355 -9.23 -13.93 11.74
CA ALA A 355 -8.66 -14.20 10.42
C ALA A 355 -8.23 -15.67 10.29
N ALA A 356 -7.53 -16.21 11.29
CA ALA A 356 -7.11 -17.60 11.31
C ALA A 356 -8.30 -18.58 11.26
N LEU A 357 -9.36 -18.29 12.02
CA LEU A 357 -10.57 -19.13 12.07
C LEU A 357 -11.40 -19.08 10.77
N ASN A 358 -11.30 -18.00 10.01
CA ASN A 358 -12.08 -17.80 8.79
C ASN A 358 -11.26 -18.07 7.50
N GLY A 359 -10.13 -18.75 7.60
CA GLY A 359 -9.35 -19.19 6.45
C GLY A 359 -8.72 -18.05 5.65
N ILE A 360 -8.41 -16.94 6.32
CA ILE A 360 -7.64 -15.84 5.72
C ILE A 360 -6.20 -16.30 5.51
N GLU A 361 -5.67 -16.03 4.33
CA GLU A 361 -4.29 -16.37 3.98
C GLU A 361 -3.30 -15.27 4.35
N VAL A 362 -3.72 -14.01 4.20
CA VAL A 362 -2.86 -12.86 4.45
C VAL A 362 -3.59 -11.83 5.30
N VAL A 363 -2.95 -11.38 6.38
CA VAL A 363 -3.37 -10.17 7.10
C VAL A 363 -2.42 -9.04 6.71
N ASP A 364 -2.93 -8.09 5.95
CA ASP A 364 -2.26 -6.83 5.63
C ASP A 364 -2.61 -5.80 6.72
N PHE A 365 -1.63 -5.48 7.55
CA PHE A 365 -1.84 -4.52 8.63
C PHE A 365 -1.99 -3.08 8.13
N ASN A 366 -1.67 -2.81 6.84
CA ASN A 366 -1.80 -1.49 6.23
C ASN A 366 -1.32 -0.35 7.15
N ALA A 367 -0.23 -0.58 7.87
CA ALA A 367 0.28 0.32 8.89
C ALA A 367 1.80 0.22 8.99
N ASN A 368 2.43 1.37 9.31
CA ASN A 368 3.86 1.48 9.56
C ASN A 368 4.15 1.75 11.05
N SER A 369 3.41 1.13 11.94
CA SER A 369 3.63 1.32 13.38
C SER A 369 4.68 0.34 13.91
N PRO A 370 5.65 0.78 14.74
CA PRO A 370 6.72 -0.08 15.24
C PRO A 370 6.24 -1.33 16.00
N TRP A 371 5.07 -1.27 16.66
CA TRP A 371 4.53 -2.41 17.39
C TRP A 371 3.93 -3.48 16.48
N ILE A 372 3.47 -3.12 15.28
CA ILE A 372 2.94 -4.06 14.27
C ILE A 372 4.00 -5.08 13.84
N ARG A 373 5.28 -4.70 13.85
CA ARG A 373 6.39 -5.63 13.52
C ARG A 373 6.39 -6.92 14.36
N TYR A 374 5.84 -6.86 15.57
CA TYR A 374 5.72 -8.04 16.43
C TYR A 374 4.56 -8.96 16.05
N LEU A 375 3.64 -8.48 15.22
CA LEU A 375 2.49 -9.25 14.75
C LEU A 375 2.70 -9.82 13.36
N ALA A 376 3.66 -9.27 12.62
CA ALA A 376 3.96 -9.64 11.25
C ALA A 376 5.09 -10.67 11.16
N ASP A 377 5.09 -11.45 10.09
CA ASP A 377 6.18 -12.34 9.69
C ASP A 377 6.86 -11.86 8.40
N HIS A 378 6.26 -10.93 7.69
CA HIS A 378 6.80 -10.34 6.48
C HIS A 378 6.74 -8.81 6.52
N CYS A 379 7.74 -8.18 5.92
CA CYS A 379 7.86 -6.74 5.83
C CYS A 379 8.32 -6.34 4.42
N ALA A 380 7.51 -5.56 3.71
CA ALA A 380 7.89 -4.95 2.45
C ALA A 380 8.34 -3.51 2.68
N VAL A 381 9.54 -3.19 2.22
CA VAL A 381 10.07 -1.81 2.24
C VAL A 381 9.50 -1.06 1.05
N GLN A 382 8.94 0.11 1.33
CA GLN A 382 8.39 0.97 0.29
C GLN A 382 9.32 2.11 -0.07
N GLN A 383 9.26 2.52 -1.31
CA GLN A 383 10.02 3.62 -1.87
C GLN A 383 9.15 4.41 -2.83
N ASN A 384 9.39 5.71 -2.96
CA ASN A 384 8.80 6.49 -4.01
C ASN A 384 9.76 6.57 -5.20
N LEU A 385 9.25 6.30 -6.38
CA LEU A 385 9.93 6.66 -7.62
C LEU A 385 9.29 7.95 -8.14
N ILE A 386 10.12 8.98 -8.29
CA ILE A 386 9.70 10.29 -8.77
C ILE A 386 10.18 10.44 -10.21
N ALA A 387 9.26 10.53 -11.15
CA ALA A 387 9.57 10.82 -12.55
C ALA A 387 9.15 12.25 -12.90
N PHE A 388 9.89 12.88 -13.82
CA PHE A 388 9.68 14.25 -14.24
C PHE A 388 9.10 14.27 -15.65
N ALA A 389 8.08 15.10 -15.86
CA ALA A 389 7.47 15.27 -17.18
C ALA A 389 8.54 15.70 -18.22
N PRO A 390 8.41 15.27 -19.49
CA PRO A 390 9.33 15.65 -20.57
C PRO A 390 9.04 17.08 -21.06
N THR A 391 9.04 18.04 -20.16
CA THR A 391 8.74 19.46 -20.37
C THR A 391 9.84 20.34 -19.74
N LEU A 392 9.93 21.61 -20.15
CA LEU A 392 10.85 22.56 -19.52
C LEU A 392 10.60 22.67 -18.01
N ARG A 393 9.34 22.67 -17.60
CA ARG A 393 8.98 22.72 -16.17
C ARG A 393 9.42 21.47 -15.42
N GLY A 394 9.21 20.28 -16.00
CA GLY A 394 9.70 19.02 -15.41
C GLY A 394 11.22 19.02 -15.30
N ALA A 395 11.94 19.50 -16.33
CA ALA A 395 13.40 19.62 -16.28
C ALA A 395 13.87 20.59 -15.18
N ALA A 396 13.20 21.74 -15.03
CA ALA A 396 13.49 22.71 -13.96
C ALA A 396 13.26 22.12 -12.57
N LEU A 397 12.17 21.36 -12.37
CA LEU A 397 11.90 20.65 -11.11
C LEU A 397 12.94 19.59 -10.80
N ALA A 398 13.42 18.86 -11.81
CA ALA A 398 14.49 17.89 -11.65
C ALA A 398 15.80 18.58 -11.22
N ALA A 399 16.15 19.71 -11.84
CA ALA A 399 17.34 20.49 -11.46
C ALA A 399 17.22 21.05 -10.04
N LEU A 400 16.08 21.62 -9.67
CA LEU A 400 15.79 22.14 -8.33
C LEU A 400 15.96 21.05 -7.26
N ARG A 401 15.41 19.86 -7.51
CA ARG A 401 15.54 18.74 -6.59
C ARG A 401 16.99 18.32 -6.40
N ASN A 402 17.73 18.16 -7.51
CA ASN A 402 19.13 17.76 -7.45
C ASN A 402 19.99 18.78 -6.69
N ALA A 403 19.78 20.07 -6.94
CA ALA A 403 20.45 21.16 -6.21
C ALA A 403 20.11 21.10 -4.70
N SER A 404 18.86 20.88 -4.35
CA SER A 404 18.40 20.80 -2.96
C SER A 404 18.96 19.58 -2.22
N VAL A 405 19.05 18.43 -2.90
CA VAL A 405 19.65 17.21 -2.32
C VAL A 405 21.16 17.39 -2.15
N GLY A 406 21.84 17.98 -3.14
CA GLY A 406 23.27 18.28 -3.08
C GLY A 406 23.60 19.28 -1.95
N ALA A 407 22.81 20.34 -1.82
CA ALA A 407 22.98 21.31 -0.73
C ALA A 407 22.79 20.69 0.66
N LYS A 408 21.81 19.81 0.84
CA LYS A 408 21.61 19.05 2.09
C LYS A 408 22.79 18.14 2.42
N ALA A 409 23.35 17.46 1.41
CA ALA A 409 24.52 16.60 1.59
C ALA A 409 25.75 17.41 2.01
N MET A 410 25.97 18.60 1.40
CA MET A 410 27.07 19.48 1.75
C MET A 410 26.97 20.08 3.16
N LEU A 411 25.76 20.40 3.60
CA LEU A 411 25.52 21.02 4.90
C LEU A 411 25.51 20.01 6.06
N HIS A 412 25.82 18.75 5.80
CA HIS A 412 25.76 17.67 6.81
C HIS A 412 24.49 17.75 7.68
N TRP A 413 23.39 18.19 7.09
CA TRP A 413 22.11 18.09 7.74
C TRP A 413 21.76 16.62 7.87
N ARG A 414 22.30 15.99 8.90
CA ARG A 414 21.73 14.76 9.43
C ARG A 414 20.29 15.11 9.78
N VAL A 415 19.35 14.64 8.98
CA VAL A 415 18.08 14.26 9.55
C VAL A 415 18.49 13.29 10.65
N ALA A 416 18.29 13.66 11.90
CA ALA A 416 18.58 12.79 13.01
C ALA A 416 17.88 11.48 12.66
N ASP A 417 18.64 10.40 12.54
CA ASP A 417 18.11 9.06 12.55
C ASP A 417 17.37 8.95 13.87
N ILE A 418 16.07 9.21 13.84
CA ILE A 418 15.22 8.97 14.99
C ILE A 418 15.22 7.45 15.09
N ASP A 419 16.06 6.97 15.99
CA ASP A 419 16.10 5.56 16.31
C ASP A 419 14.66 5.15 16.67
N PRO A 420 14.06 4.18 15.96
CA PRO A 420 12.73 3.69 16.29
C PRO A 420 12.63 3.18 17.74
N SER A 421 13.77 2.96 18.42
CA SER A 421 13.81 2.63 19.85
C SER A 421 13.50 3.82 20.77
N ASP A 422 13.60 5.06 20.27
CA ASP A 422 13.30 6.27 21.06
C ASP A 422 11.80 6.60 21.16
N TRP A 423 10.97 5.86 20.46
CA TRP A 423 9.52 5.85 20.72
C TRP A 423 9.24 5.11 22.03
N LYS A 424 9.88 5.61 23.10
CA LYS A 424 9.44 5.26 24.44
C LYS A 424 7.99 5.68 24.53
N GLU A 425 7.16 4.69 24.83
CA GLU A 425 5.79 4.86 25.25
C GLU A 425 5.72 6.12 26.13
N GLN A 426 5.24 7.23 25.56
CA GLN A 426 4.84 8.33 26.39
C GLN A 426 3.53 7.94 27.08
N PRO A 427 3.42 8.23 28.35
CA PRO A 427 2.39 7.76 29.24
C PRO A 427 0.96 8.13 28.83
#